data_37e4555698298c59c3b332c47f8ec46a
#
_entry.id   37e4555698298c59c3b332c47f8ec46a
#
_cell.length_a   1.000
_cell.length_b   1.000
_cell.length_c   1.000
_cell.angle_alpha   90.00
_cell.angle_beta   90.00
_cell.angle_gamma   90.00
#
_symmetry.space_group_name_H-M   'P 1'
#
loop_
_entity.id
_entity.type
_entity.pdbx_description
1 polymer ?
#
loop_
_entity_poly.entity_id
_entity_poly.type
_entity_poly.pdbx_seq_one_letter_code
_entity_poly.pdbx_strand_id
1 'polypeptide(L)'
;MIPLIADHIIYTIQRVGGVSVVWNELMSRARADMDIDLTELDYRNNMRPRRMERYRVPDYKAQVPAIFHSSYFRVLSQEGVRNVTTVHDLTYHFYRRGLAKAVHLWEERRALHHSDAVLCVSENTKRDVLRFYPWVDEEKVHVVYNGVSDDFCPIPSIKKQGYLLFLGNGTAAYKRLDVAQEVARLTGLELKLAKQLTREELNRCYNEALCLLYPSEYEGFGLPILEAQKAGCPVIAQHTSSVPEVIGEGGWMVKHDTPQRMAEEMAGLVRQLLSRPTQAMIEAGMTNAQRFSWDKTYQQTKQIYRQLFES
;
A
#
# COMPACT_ATOMS: atom_id res chain seq x y z
N MET A 1 8.41 14.28 24.79
CA MET A 1 8.62 13.91 23.35
C MET A 1 9.02 12.44 23.26
N ILE A 2 8.56 11.75 22.26
CA ILE A 2 8.90 10.35 22.00
C ILE A 2 10.14 10.32 21.09
N PRO A 3 11.28 9.76 21.54
CA PRO A 3 12.47 9.62 20.70
C PRO A 3 12.20 8.57 19.62
N LEU A 4 12.06 9.02 18.36
CA LEU A 4 11.80 8.18 17.19
C LEU A 4 13.01 8.15 16.26
N ILE A 5 13.54 6.97 16.02
CA ILE A 5 14.60 6.72 15.05
C ILE A 5 13.98 6.13 13.80
N ALA A 6 13.93 6.90 12.73
CA ALA A 6 13.35 6.52 11.45
C ALA A 6 14.44 6.05 10.48
N ASP A 7 14.37 4.80 10.04
CA ASP A 7 15.32 4.21 9.09
C ASP A 7 14.79 4.24 7.66
N HIS A 8 15.34 5.11 6.84
CA HIS A 8 14.92 5.37 5.46
C HIS A 8 15.52 4.41 4.43
N ILE A 9 15.79 3.16 4.81
CA ILE A 9 16.43 2.19 3.91
C ILE A 9 15.66 1.93 2.61
N ILE A 10 14.33 2.11 2.61
CA ILE A 10 13.49 1.91 1.42
C ILE A 10 13.98 2.69 0.21
N TYR A 11 14.52 3.89 0.41
CA TYR A 11 14.97 4.72 -0.71
C TYR A 11 16.23 4.21 -1.41
N THR A 12 16.95 3.25 -0.79
CA THR A 12 18.03 2.51 -1.46
C THR A 12 17.54 1.31 -2.24
N ILE A 13 16.30 0.86 -1.97
CA ILE A 13 15.67 -0.32 -2.58
C ILE A 13 14.69 0.10 -3.66
N GLN A 14 13.81 1.04 -3.34
CA GLN A 14 12.73 1.51 -4.20
C GLN A 14 12.51 3.01 -3.97
N ARG A 15 12.91 3.84 -4.94
CA ARG A 15 12.74 5.30 -4.81
C ARG A 15 11.30 5.75 -5.02
N VAL A 16 10.55 5.06 -5.89
CA VAL A 16 9.15 5.34 -6.23
C VAL A 16 8.34 4.05 -6.14
N GLY A 17 7.28 4.05 -5.34
CA GLY A 17 6.40 2.91 -5.16
C GLY A 17 5.52 3.04 -3.93
N GLY A 18 4.59 2.11 -3.72
CA GLY A 18 3.62 2.16 -2.61
C GLY A 18 4.27 2.32 -1.24
N VAL A 19 5.29 1.52 -0.94
CA VAL A 19 6.01 1.59 0.35
C VAL A 19 6.68 2.95 0.56
N SER A 20 7.32 3.50 -0.48
CA SER A 20 7.96 4.83 -0.40
C SER A 20 6.93 5.95 -0.19
N VAL A 21 5.73 5.82 -0.77
CA VAL A 21 4.62 6.77 -0.55
C VAL A 21 4.18 6.72 0.90
N VAL A 22 3.87 5.53 1.44
CA VAL A 22 3.47 5.36 2.85
C VAL A 22 4.52 5.95 3.79
N TRP A 23 5.79 5.62 3.55
CA TRP A 23 6.89 6.10 4.38
C TRP A 23 7.04 7.63 4.35
N ASN A 24 6.93 8.25 3.16
CA ASN A 24 6.96 9.70 3.03
C ASN A 24 5.81 10.37 3.79
N GLU A 25 4.59 9.85 3.67
CA GLU A 25 3.42 10.40 4.34
C GLU A 25 3.52 10.31 5.87
N LEU A 26 4.05 9.20 6.40
CA LEU A 26 4.30 9.07 7.83
C LEU A 26 5.40 10.03 8.31
N MET A 27 6.54 10.07 7.63
CA MET A 27 7.69 10.86 8.07
C MET A 27 7.49 12.36 7.90
N SER A 28 6.73 12.81 6.89
CA SER A 28 6.38 14.23 6.77
C SER A 28 5.58 14.73 7.98
N ARG A 29 4.67 13.90 8.51
CA ARG A 29 3.89 14.22 9.70
C ARG A 29 4.71 14.12 10.98
N ALA A 30 5.58 13.11 11.07
CA ALA A 30 6.48 12.97 12.21
C ALA A 30 7.42 14.17 12.37
N ARG A 31 7.93 14.72 11.24
CA ARG A 31 8.76 15.96 11.26
C ARG A 31 8.00 17.20 11.73
N ALA A 32 6.70 17.26 11.49
CA ALA A 32 5.86 18.38 11.90
C ALA A 32 5.29 18.24 13.32
N ASP A 33 5.47 17.07 13.94
CA ASP A 33 4.87 16.77 15.24
C ASP A 33 5.81 17.11 16.40
N MET A 34 5.44 18.07 17.21
CA MET A 34 6.23 18.54 18.35
C MET A 34 6.36 17.52 19.50
N ASP A 35 5.53 16.47 19.52
CA ASP A 35 5.64 15.39 20.51
C ASP A 35 6.69 14.33 20.09
N ILE A 36 7.25 14.42 18.90
CA ILE A 36 8.25 13.49 18.38
C ILE A 36 9.62 14.16 18.34
N ASP A 37 10.59 13.49 18.95
CA ASP A 37 12.02 13.80 18.78
C ASP A 37 12.60 12.88 17.70
N LEU A 38 12.61 13.39 16.45
CA LEU A 38 12.87 12.57 15.26
C LEU A 38 14.36 12.55 14.90
N THR A 39 14.95 11.38 14.94
CA THR A 39 16.26 11.08 14.34
C THR A 39 16.08 10.30 13.05
N GLU A 40 16.65 10.78 11.94
CA GLU A 40 16.51 10.15 10.62
C GLU A 40 17.83 9.51 10.16
N LEU A 41 17.78 8.21 9.87
CA LEU A 41 18.85 7.48 9.20
C LEU A 41 18.58 7.49 7.69
N ASP A 42 18.98 8.57 7.02
CA ASP A 42 18.75 8.77 5.58
C ASP A 42 20.04 8.54 4.78
N TYR A 43 20.09 7.41 4.08
CA TYR A 43 21.20 6.97 3.26
C TYR A 43 21.38 7.75 1.95
N ARG A 44 20.49 8.68 1.65
CA ARG A 44 20.62 9.61 0.51
C ARG A 44 21.34 10.89 0.91
N ASN A 45 21.13 11.34 2.15
CA ASN A 45 21.50 12.68 2.59
C ASN A 45 22.58 12.69 3.69
N ASN A 46 22.39 11.91 4.77
CA ASN A 46 23.21 12.00 5.97
C ASN A 46 24.05 10.75 6.28
N MET A 47 23.82 9.64 5.55
CA MET A 47 24.55 8.40 5.74
C MET A 47 25.09 7.84 4.43
N ARG A 48 26.27 7.21 4.46
CA ARG A 48 26.78 6.44 3.32
C ARG A 48 26.36 5.00 3.46
N PRO A 49 25.59 4.42 2.49
CA PRO A 49 25.20 3.02 2.56
C PRO A 49 26.44 2.14 2.39
N ARG A 50 26.64 1.18 3.31
CA ARG A 50 27.64 0.12 3.18
C ARG A 50 27.22 -0.86 2.09
N ARG A 51 28.16 -1.65 1.57
CA ARG A 51 27.81 -2.75 0.67
C ARG A 51 26.78 -3.66 1.35
N MET A 52 25.65 -3.95 0.68
CA MET A 52 24.54 -4.74 1.21
C MET A 52 23.89 -4.16 2.48
N GLU A 53 23.81 -2.83 2.59
CA GLU A 53 23.27 -2.11 3.75
C GLU A 53 21.89 -2.61 4.18
N ARG A 54 21.02 -2.92 3.23
CA ARG A 54 19.68 -3.45 3.45
C ARG A 54 19.63 -4.64 4.42
N TYR A 55 20.62 -5.53 4.35
CA TYR A 55 20.67 -6.78 5.12
C TYR A 55 21.36 -6.64 6.49
N ARG A 56 21.89 -5.46 6.78
CA ARG A 56 22.67 -5.19 7.99
C ARG A 56 21.82 -4.54 9.07
N VAL A 57 22.21 -4.72 10.32
CA VAL A 57 21.76 -3.87 11.41
C VAL A 57 22.24 -2.43 11.14
N PRO A 58 21.42 -1.39 11.35
CA PRO A 58 21.86 -0.01 11.24
C PRO A 58 23.11 0.26 12.09
N ASP A 59 24.06 0.99 11.51
CA ASP A 59 25.25 1.43 12.25
C ASP A 59 24.93 2.72 13.01
N TYR A 60 24.15 2.55 14.05
CA TYR A 60 23.67 3.65 14.87
C TYR A 60 23.51 3.20 16.32
N LYS A 61 23.96 4.05 17.25
CA LYS A 61 23.78 3.84 18.68
C LYS A 61 22.75 4.84 19.20
N ALA A 62 21.59 4.32 19.61
CA ALA A 62 20.49 5.12 20.11
C ALA A 62 20.76 5.66 21.52
N GLN A 63 20.28 6.85 21.81
CA GLN A 63 19.97 7.26 23.18
C GLN A 63 18.68 6.56 23.59
N VAL A 64 18.68 5.91 24.74
CA VAL A 64 17.56 5.10 25.20
C VAL A 64 16.86 5.76 26.41
N PRO A 65 15.56 5.54 26.60
CA PRO A 65 14.66 4.70 25.77
C PRO A 65 14.31 5.36 24.41
N ALA A 66 14.12 4.56 23.38
CA ALA A 66 13.79 5.05 22.03
C ALA A 66 12.95 4.05 21.24
N ILE A 67 12.20 4.56 20.27
CA ILE A 67 11.48 3.78 19.26
C ILE A 67 12.31 3.72 17.99
N PHE A 68 12.49 2.55 17.41
CA PHE A 68 13.07 2.36 16.09
C PHE A 68 12.01 1.86 15.11
N HIS A 69 11.79 2.60 14.04
CA HIS A 69 10.89 2.19 12.96
C HIS A 69 11.63 2.22 11.63
N SER A 70 11.75 1.08 10.98
CA SER A 70 12.36 0.97 9.67
C SER A 70 11.32 0.96 8.56
N SER A 71 11.63 1.64 7.46
CA SER A 71 10.84 1.59 6.22
C SER A 71 10.91 0.24 5.50
N TYR A 72 11.67 -0.69 6.03
CA TYR A 72 11.78 -2.07 5.54
C TYR A 72 12.07 -3.03 6.72
N PHE A 73 12.34 -4.31 6.46
CA PHE A 73 12.53 -5.34 7.47
C PHE A 73 13.91 -5.24 8.18
N ARG A 74 14.17 -4.11 8.84
CA ARG A 74 15.38 -3.92 9.66
C ARG A 74 15.01 -3.65 11.11
N VAL A 75 15.91 -4.02 12.02
CA VAL A 75 15.75 -3.86 13.46
C VAL A 75 17.05 -3.30 14.06
N LEU A 76 16.93 -2.58 15.15
CA LEU A 76 18.05 -2.09 15.94
C LEU A 76 18.14 -2.91 17.23
N SER A 77 19.11 -3.83 17.28
CA SER A 77 19.29 -4.74 18.42
C SER A 77 20.10 -4.04 19.51
N GLN A 78 19.46 -3.15 20.26
CA GLN A 78 20.03 -2.43 21.40
C GLN A 78 19.02 -2.46 22.55
N GLU A 79 19.50 -2.78 23.75
CA GLU A 79 18.67 -2.72 24.95
C GLU A 79 18.09 -1.33 25.16
N GLY A 80 16.80 -1.23 25.54
CA GLY A 80 16.07 0.04 25.68
C GLY A 80 15.56 0.62 24.37
N VAL A 81 15.73 -0.06 23.22
CA VAL A 81 15.12 0.29 21.94
C VAL A 81 13.93 -0.62 21.67
N ARG A 82 12.77 -0.03 21.38
CA ARG A 82 11.56 -0.73 20.94
C ARG A 82 11.46 -0.71 19.42
N ASN A 83 11.39 -1.88 18.80
CA ASN A 83 11.34 -2.02 17.35
C ASN A 83 9.90 -2.08 16.83
N VAL A 84 9.59 -1.27 15.83
CA VAL A 84 8.33 -1.29 15.09
C VAL A 84 8.59 -1.71 13.65
N THR A 85 7.84 -2.70 13.17
CA THR A 85 7.92 -3.18 11.78
C THR A 85 6.58 -3.00 11.09
N THR A 86 6.58 -2.36 9.91
CA THR A 86 5.39 -2.32 9.03
C THR A 86 5.47 -3.42 7.99
N VAL A 87 4.40 -4.23 7.91
CA VAL A 87 4.20 -5.24 6.86
C VAL A 87 3.23 -4.68 5.84
N HIS A 88 3.74 -4.42 4.63
CA HIS A 88 2.96 -3.84 3.53
C HIS A 88 2.23 -4.89 2.70
N ASP A 89 2.82 -6.05 2.50
CA ASP A 89 2.23 -7.21 1.82
C ASP A 89 3.05 -8.47 2.11
N LEU A 90 2.50 -9.63 1.76
CA LEU A 90 3.20 -10.91 1.78
C LEU A 90 3.30 -11.54 0.37
N THR A 91 3.41 -10.70 -0.66
CA THR A 91 3.51 -11.11 -2.07
C THR A 91 4.60 -12.14 -2.32
N TYR A 92 5.73 -12.05 -1.60
CA TYR A 92 6.83 -13.01 -1.73
C TYR A 92 6.45 -14.43 -1.31
N HIS A 93 5.52 -14.59 -0.37
CA HIS A 93 5.04 -15.92 0.04
C HIS A 93 4.34 -16.64 -1.10
N PHE A 94 3.58 -15.90 -1.92
CA PHE A 94 2.70 -16.45 -2.95
C PHE A 94 3.38 -16.52 -4.33
N TYR A 95 4.08 -15.47 -4.74
CA TYR A 95 4.45 -15.26 -6.14
C TYR A 95 5.97 -15.29 -6.42
N ARG A 96 6.80 -15.42 -5.40
CA ARG A 96 8.26 -15.52 -5.59
C ARG A 96 8.76 -16.92 -5.31
N ARG A 97 9.91 -17.29 -5.93
CA ARG A 97 10.57 -18.59 -5.76
C ARG A 97 12.07 -18.40 -5.66
N GLY A 98 12.78 -19.46 -5.24
CA GLY A 98 14.24 -19.52 -5.20
C GLY A 98 14.86 -18.63 -4.12
N LEU A 99 16.15 -18.30 -4.31
CA LEU A 99 16.98 -17.60 -3.31
C LEU A 99 16.41 -16.23 -2.92
N ALA A 100 15.86 -15.49 -3.88
CA ALA A 100 15.28 -14.16 -3.60
C ALA A 100 14.11 -14.25 -2.60
N LYS A 101 13.27 -15.30 -2.70
CA LYS A 101 12.23 -15.59 -1.71
C LYS A 101 12.85 -15.92 -0.35
N ALA A 102 13.80 -16.85 -0.32
CA ALA A 102 14.40 -17.30 0.93
C ALA A 102 15.04 -16.13 1.72
N VAL A 103 15.78 -15.26 1.01
CA VAL A 103 16.39 -14.07 1.62
C VAL A 103 15.34 -13.10 2.16
N HIS A 104 14.29 -12.81 1.39
CA HIS A 104 13.21 -11.91 1.82
C HIS A 104 12.48 -12.46 3.06
N LEU A 105 12.12 -13.74 3.05
CA LEU A 105 11.48 -14.39 4.20
C LEU A 105 12.39 -14.42 5.44
N TRP A 106 13.68 -14.52 5.26
CA TRP A 106 14.64 -14.42 6.36
C TRP A 106 14.65 -12.99 6.95
N GLU A 107 14.65 -11.93 6.10
CA GLU A 107 14.56 -10.53 6.55
C GLU A 107 13.27 -10.30 7.33
N GLU A 108 12.14 -10.70 6.75
CA GLU A 108 10.81 -10.57 7.33
C GLU A 108 10.69 -11.30 8.66
N ARG A 109 11.09 -12.58 8.71
CA ARG A 109 11.11 -13.38 9.95
C ARG A 109 11.97 -12.74 11.04
N ARG A 110 13.17 -12.25 10.68
CA ARG A 110 14.07 -11.59 11.62
C ARG A 110 13.43 -10.32 12.18
N ALA A 111 12.82 -9.50 11.34
CA ALA A 111 12.16 -8.28 11.76
C ALA A 111 11.00 -8.58 12.70
N LEU A 112 10.10 -9.48 12.31
CA LEU A 112 8.94 -9.87 13.14
C LEU A 112 9.35 -10.45 14.50
N HIS A 113 10.45 -11.23 14.55
CA HIS A 113 10.95 -11.83 15.79
C HIS A 113 11.45 -10.79 16.82
N HIS A 114 11.98 -9.66 16.32
CA HIS A 114 12.55 -8.62 17.17
C HIS A 114 11.61 -7.41 17.33
N SER A 115 10.41 -7.47 16.75
CA SER A 115 9.45 -6.36 16.84
C SER A 115 8.70 -6.39 18.16
N ASP A 116 8.59 -5.22 18.76
CA ASP A 116 7.72 -4.95 19.91
C ASP A 116 6.29 -4.64 19.45
N ALA A 117 6.14 -4.05 18.24
CA ALA A 117 4.87 -3.94 17.53
C ALA A 117 5.04 -4.20 16.02
N VAL A 118 4.01 -4.81 15.41
CA VAL A 118 3.91 -5.08 13.98
C VAL A 118 2.70 -4.33 13.44
N LEU A 119 2.92 -3.41 12.50
CA LEU A 119 1.86 -2.66 11.82
C LEU A 119 1.51 -3.37 10.51
N CYS A 120 0.26 -3.79 10.37
CA CYS A 120 -0.27 -4.36 9.15
C CYS A 120 -1.17 -3.35 8.44
N VAL A 121 -0.96 -3.15 7.15
CA VAL A 121 -1.70 -2.12 6.38
C VAL A 121 -3.15 -2.50 6.09
N SER A 122 -3.58 -3.72 6.43
CA SER A 122 -4.94 -4.22 6.26
C SER A 122 -5.22 -5.41 7.20
N GLU A 123 -6.50 -5.72 7.42
CA GLU A 123 -6.91 -6.93 8.14
C GLU A 123 -6.45 -8.20 7.42
N ASN A 124 -6.46 -8.17 6.08
CA ASN A 124 -5.90 -9.28 5.30
C ASN A 124 -4.41 -9.48 5.60
N THR A 125 -3.62 -8.41 5.63
CA THR A 125 -2.18 -8.51 5.93
C THR A 125 -1.96 -9.03 7.36
N LYS A 126 -2.78 -8.60 8.35
CA LYS A 126 -2.74 -9.16 9.71
C LYS A 126 -3.01 -10.65 9.71
N ARG A 127 -4.08 -11.10 9.03
CA ARG A 127 -4.40 -12.55 8.93
C ARG A 127 -3.26 -13.33 8.28
N ASP A 128 -2.64 -12.79 7.23
CA ASP A 128 -1.55 -13.46 6.55
C ASP A 128 -0.28 -13.52 7.43
N VAL A 129 0.05 -12.45 8.17
CA VAL A 129 1.17 -12.47 9.16
C VAL A 129 0.95 -13.57 10.18
N LEU A 130 -0.22 -13.63 10.82
CA LEU A 130 -0.51 -14.66 11.83
C LEU A 130 -0.57 -16.07 11.23
N ARG A 131 -0.98 -16.22 9.98
CA ARG A 131 -0.98 -17.51 9.26
C ARG A 131 0.43 -18.01 8.95
N PHE A 132 1.31 -17.16 8.43
CA PHE A 132 2.66 -17.55 8.02
C PHE A 132 3.67 -17.55 9.17
N TYR A 133 3.38 -16.78 10.23
CA TYR A 133 4.19 -16.63 11.41
C TYR A 133 3.38 -16.86 12.70
N PRO A 134 2.85 -18.09 12.94
CA PRO A 134 1.95 -18.38 14.06
C PRO A 134 2.59 -18.23 15.45
N TRP A 135 3.89 -17.97 15.50
CA TRP A 135 4.65 -17.68 16.72
C TRP A 135 4.65 -16.16 17.04
N VAL A 136 4.17 -15.31 16.16
CA VAL A 136 4.01 -13.87 16.44
C VAL A 136 2.79 -13.70 17.36
N ASP A 137 3.00 -13.01 18.45
CA ASP A 137 1.93 -12.68 19.38
C ASP A 137 0.93 -11.72 18.72
N GLU A 138 -0.34 -12.13 18.68
CA GLU A 138 -1.40 -11.34 18.06
C GLU A 138 -1.58 -9.96 18.71
N GLU A 139 -1.32 -9.83 20.01
CA GLU A 139 -1.43 -8.56 20.74
C GLU A 139 -0.44 -7.50 20.25
N LYS A 140 0.67 -7.93 19.64
CA LYS A 140 1.66 -7.04 19.00
C LYS A 140 1.29 -6.65 17.57
N VAL A 141 0.27 -7.26 16.95
CA VAL A 141 -0.08 -7.06 15.55
C VAL A 141 -1.27 -6.11 15.44
N HIS A 142 -0.98 -4.90 14.99
CA HIS A 142 -1.96 -3.80 14.87
C HIS A 142 -2.30 -3.54 13.40
N VAL A 143 -3.58 -3.35 13.09
CA VAL A 143 -3.99 -2.90 11.77
C VAL A 143 -4.00 -1.37 11.73
N VAL A 144 -3.19 -0.82 10.85
CA VAL A 144 -3.09 0.62 10.59
C VAL A 144 -3.26 0.84 9.08
N TYR A 145 -4.48 1.17 8.68
CA TYR A 145 -4.78 1.41 7.27
C TYR A 145 -3.99 2.58 6.70
N ASN A 146 -3.55 2.44 5.45
CA ASN A 146 -2.96 3.54 4.70
C ASN A 146 -4.01 4.62 4.39
N GLY A 147 -3.57 5.85 4.25
CA GLY A 147 -4.39 6.95 3.77
C GLY A 147 -4.37 7.08 2.25
N VAL A 148 -5.15 8.02 1.75
CA VAL A 148 -5.13 8.48 0.36
C VAL A 148 -4.85 9.99 0.32
N SER A 149 -4.04 10.44 -0.64
CA SER A 149 -3.66 11.86 -0.77
C SER A 149 -4.84 12.74 -1.20
N ASP A 150 -4.88 13.98 -0.72
CA ASP A 150 -5.83 15.00 -1.16
C ASP A 150 -5.55 15.52 -2.58
N ASP A 151 -4.39 15.19 -3.15
CA ASP A 151 -4.07 15.46 -4.55
C ASP A 151 -5.01 14.72 -5.53
N PHE A 152 -5.64 13.61 -5.09
CA PHE A 152 -6.66 12.91 -5.86
C PHE A 152 -8.02 13.53 -5.59
N CYS A 153 -8.59 14.15 -6.62
CA CYS A 153 -9.88 14.83 -6.53
C CYS A 153 -10.56 14.89 -7.92
N PRO A 154 -11.89 15.07 -7.97
CA PRO A 154 -12.57 15.33 -9.22
C PRO A 154 -12.10 16.65 -9.83
N ILE A 155 -11.90 16.65 -11.16
CA ILE A 155 -11.55 17.84 -11.95
C ILE A 155 -12.74 18.16 -12.87
N PRO A 156 -13.62 19.12 -12.52
CA PRO A 156 -14.88 19.36 -13.22
C PRO A 156 -14.74 19.69 -14.72
N SER A 157 -13.58 20.26 -15.13
CA SER A 157 -13.30 20.60 -16.51
C SER A 157 -12.91 19.41 -17.39
N ILE A 158 -12.59 18.24 -16.78
CA ILE A 158 -12.18 17.04 -17.51
C ILE A 158 -13.42 16.21 -17.87
N LYS A 159 -13.54 15.88 -19.16
CA LYS A 159 -14.56 14.95 -19.66
C LYS A 159 -14.00 13.52 -19.69
N LYS A 160 -14.84 12.55 -19.34
CA LYS A 160 -14.51 11.13 -19.50
C LYS A 160 -14.19 10.83 -20.98
N GLN A 161 -13.03 10.19 -21.21
CA GLN A 161 -12.58 9.82 -22.57
C GLN A 161 -12.97 8.38 -22.94
N GLY A 162 -13.57 7.65 -22.00
CA GLY A 162 -14.13 6.31 -22.25
C GLY A 162 -13.15 5.17 -22.30
N TYR A 163 -11.86 5.38 -21.97
CA TYR A 163 -10.87 4.28 -21.89
C TYR A 163 -10.92 3.56 -20.54
N LEU A 164 -10.45 2.32 -20.54
CA LEU A 164 -10.19 1.54 -19.34
C LEU A 164 -8.79 1.85 -18.81
N LEU A 165 -8.66 2.07 -17.50
CA LEU A 165 -7.36 2.37 -16.89
C LEU A 165 -6.83 1.14 -16.15
N PHE A 166 -5.55 0.84 -16.32
CA PHE A 166 -4.80 -0.17 -15.57
C PHE A 166 -3.49 0.42 -15.04
N LEU A 167 -3.16 0.17 -13.77
CA LEU A 167 -1.93 0.65 -13.17
C LEU A 167 -0.85 -0.43 -13.14
N GLY A 168 0.24 -0.17 -13.86
CA GLY A 168 1.39 -1.04 -13.92
C GLY A 168 1.94 -1.23 -15.32
N ASN A 169 3.04 -1.94 -15.42
CA ASN A 169 3.76 -2.23 -16.67
C ASN A 169 3.67 -3.70 -17.10
N GLY A 170 2.82 -4.50 -16.43
CA GLY A 170 2.65 -5.92 -16.73
C GLY A 170 3.77 -6.84 -16.24
N THR A 171 4.81 -6.33 -15.56
CA THR A 171 5.91 -7.18 -15.06
C THR A 171 5.51 -8.03 -13.85
N ALA A 172 4.50 -7.61 -13.09
CA ALA A 172 3.95 -8.34 -11.96
C ALA A 172 2.76 -9.19 -12.41
N ALA A 173 2.98 -10.49 -12.61
CA ALA A 173 1.98 -11.39 -13.15
C ALA A 173 0.68 -11.43 -12.31
N TYR A 174 0.80 -11.34 -10.99
CA TYR A 174 -0.35 -11.34 -10.08
C TYR A 174 -1.28 -10.13 -10.25
N LYS A 175 -0.83 -9.05 -10.93
CA LYS A 175 -1.68 -7.90 -11.27
C LYS A 175 -2.60 -8.15 -12.46
N ARG A 176 -2.42 -9.25 -13.17
CA ARG A 176 -3.32 -9.75 -14.20
C ARG A 176 -3.59 -8.75 -15.32
N LEU A 177 -2.52 -8.18 -15.91
CA LEU A 177 -2.66 -7.36 -17.12
C LEU A 177 -3.36 -8.11 -18.27
N ASP A 178 -3.15 -9.43 -18.35
CA ASP A 178 -3.82 -10.30 -19.31
C ASP A 178 -5.36 -10.22 -19.24
N VAL A 179 -5.90 -10.19 -18.02
CA VAL A 179 -7.35 -10.00 -17.78
C VAL A 179 -7.79 -8.63 -18.27
N ALA A 180 -7.08 -7.56 -17.91
CA ALA A 180 -7.44 -6.21 -18.34
C ALA A 180 -7.40 -6.05 -19.88
N GLN A 181 -6.43 -6.68 -20.55
CA GLN A 181 -6.34 -6.72 -22.02
C GLN A 181 -7.52 -7.47 -22.63
N GLU A 182 -7.92 -8.59 -22.04
CA GLU A 182 -9.08 -9.35 -22.52
C GLU A 182 -10.40 -8.59 -22.31
N VAL A 183 -10.56 -7.87 -21.17
CA VAL A 183 -11.70 -6.96 -20.96
C VAL A 183 -11.76 -5.90 -22.06
N ALA A 184 -10.64 -5.28 -22.39
CA ALA A 184 -10.55 -4.29 -23.47
C ALA A 184 -10.97 -4.89 -24.81
N ARG A 185 -10.47 -6.08 -25.16
CA ARG A 185 -10.84 -6.82 -26.37
C ARG A 185 -12.35 -7.12 -26.43
N LEU A 186 -12.91 -7.61 -25.32
CA LEU A 186 -14.34 -8.00 -25.24
C LEU A 186 -15.30 -6.78 -25.28
N THR A 187 -14.82 -5.61 -24.87
CA THR A 187 -15.63 -4.38 -24.83
C THR A 187 -15.39 -3.46 -26.05
N GLY A 188 -14.29 -3.67 -26.78
CA GLY A 188 -13.87 -2.79 -27.88
C GLY A 188 -13.33 -1.44 -27.42
N LEU A 189 -13.03 -1.30 -26.11
CA LEU A 189 -12.52 -0.05 -25.53
C LEU A 189 -10.98 -0.04 -25.48
N GLU A 190 -10.40 1.17 -25.53
CA GLU A 190 -8.97 1.36 -25.31
C GLU A 190 -8.58 0.97 -23.88
N LEU A 191 -7.44 0.29 -23.71
CA LEU A 191 -6.79 0.07 -22.41
C LEU A 191 -5.57 0.97 -22.27
N LYS A 192 -5.63 1.94 -21.37
CA LYS A 192 -4.52 2.83 -21.03
C LYS A 192 -3.74 2.27 -19.83
N LEU A 193 -2.43 2.08 -20.03
CA LEU A 193 -1.52 1.64 -18.97
C LEU A 193 -0.86 2.84 -18.32
N ALA A 194 -1.18 3.09 -17.04
CA ALA A 194 -0.53 4.13 -16.25
C ALA A 194 0.72 3.58 -15.57
N LYS A 195 1.89 4.16 -15.89
CA LYS A 195 3.18 3.81 -15.31
C LYS A 195 4.06 5.04 -15.16
N GLN A 196 4.75 5.14 -14.02
CA GLN A 196 5.73 6.21 -13.76
C GLN A 196 5.17 7.62 -13.96
N LEU A 197 3.91 7.84 -13.57
CA LEU A 197 3.24 9.13 -13.60
C LEU A 197 3.46 9.89 -12.29
N THR A 198 3.44 11.22 -12.39
CA THR A 198 3.28 12.09 -11.23
C THR A 198 1.87 11.92 -10.64
N ARG A 199 1.64 12.40 -9.40
CA ARG A 199 0.30 12.36 -8.79
C ARG A 199 -0.71 13.16 -9.61
N GLU A 200 -0.31 14.31 -10.14
CA GLU A 200 -1.16 15.14 -11.00
C GLU A 200 -1.57 14.43 -12.29
N GLU A 201 -0.60 13.83 -13.00
CA GLU A 201 -0.86 13.05 -14.21
C GLU A 201 -1.75 11.84 -13.92
N LEU A 202 -1.54 11.16 -12.79
CA LEU A 202 -2.34 10.02 -12.38
C LEU A 202 -3.76 10.44 -12.01
N ASN A 203 -3.94 11.55 -11.26
CA ASN A 203 -5.25 12.11 -10.97
C ASN A 203 -6.01 12.45 -12.25
N ARG A 204 -5.32 13.05 -13.23
CA ARG A 204 -5.91 13.31 -14.54
C ARG A 204 -6.35 12.02 -15.23
N CYS A 205 -5.52 10.96 -15.22
CA CYS A 205 -5.89 9.67 -15.80
C CYS A 205 -7.15 9.09 -15.15
N TYR A 206 -7.30 9.16 -13.82
CA TYR A 206 -8.52 8.72 -13.14
C TYR A 206 -9.75 9.56 -13.56
N ASN A 207 -9.59 10.87 -13.68
CA ASN A 207 -10.68 11.75 -14.11
C ASN A 207 -11.14 11.50 -15.56
N GLU A 208 -10.21 11.16 -16.46
CA GLU A 208 -10.48 10.86 -17.86
C GLU A 208 -11.05 9.45 -18.09
N ALA A 209 -10.63 8.46 -17.27
CA ALA A 209 -10.98 7.06 -17.45
C ALA A 209 -12.48 6.78 -17.28
N LEU A 210 -13.01 5.82 -18.05
CA LEU A 210 -14.32 5.25 -17.80
C LEU A 210 -14.35 4.55 -16.43
N CYS A 211 -13.35 3.70 -16.17
CA CYS A 211 -13.13 3.04 -14.88
C CYS A 211 -11.68 2.58 -14.71
N LEU A 212 -11.30 2.35 -13.47
CA LEU A 212 -10.12 1.58 -13.11
C LEU A 212 -10.46 0.09 -13.15
N LEU A 213 -9.68 -0.71 -13.90
CA LEU A 213 -9.68 -2.17 -13.81
C LEU A 213 -8.60 -2.61 -12.82
N TYR A 214 -9.01 -3.37 -11.81
CA TYR A 214 -8.12 -3.85 -10.74
C TYR A 214 -8.23 -5.38 -10.55
N PRO A 215 -7.76 -6.17 -11.53
CA PRO A 215 -7.90 -7.62 -11.54
C PRO A 215 -6.84 -8.36 -10.72
N SER A 216 -6.11 -7.67 -9.85
CA SER A 216 -5.02 -8.22 -9.04
C SER A 216 -5.47 -9.43 -8.23
N GLU A 217 -4.66 -10.49 -8.21
CA GLU A 217 -4.91 -11.70 -7.41
C GLU A 217 -4.55 -11.52 -5.93
N TYR A 218 -3.68 -10.58 -5.63
CA TYR A 218 -3.26 -10.28 -4.27
C TYR A 218 -2.76 -8.83 -4.14
N GLU A 219 -3.19 -8.15 -3.08
CA GLU A 219 -2.69 -6.84 -2.69
C GLU A 219 -2.59 -6.77 -1.16
N GLY A 220 -1.59 -6.07 -0.65
CA GLY A 220 -1.49 -5.82 0.78
C GLY A 220 -2.49 -4.77 1.25
N PHE A 221 -2.81 -3.78 0.37
CA PHE A 221 -3.80 -2.76 0.66
C PHE A 221 -4.65 -2.40 -0.58
N GLY A 222 -4.07 -1.72 -1.56
CA GLY A 222 -4.80 -1.31 -2.76
C GLY A 222 -4.98 0.21 -2.86
N LEU A 223 -3.93 0.98 -2.62
CA LEU A 223 -3.95 2.45 -2.77
C LEU A 223 -4.63 2.94 -4.05
N PRO A 224 -4.39 2.32 -5.24
CA PRO A 224 -5.04 2.75 -6.47
C PRO A 224 -6.57 2.75 -6.45
N ILE A 225 -7.18 1.88 -5.65
CA ILE A 225 -8.64 1.84 -5.49
C ILE A 225 -9.13 3.13 -4.83
N LEU A 226 -8.48 3.54 -3.74
CA LEU A 226 -8.86 4.76 -3.01
C LEU A 226 -8.54 6.02 -3.80
N GLU A 227 -7.43 6.03 -4.53
CA GLU A 227 -7.05 7.13 -5.43
C GLU A 227 -8.10 7.32 -6.52
N ALA A 228 -8.52 6.24 -7.17
CA ALA A 228 -9.57 6.25 -8.18
C ALA A 228 -10.91 6.72 -7.60
N GLN A 229 -11.33 6.16 -6.46
CA GLN A 229 -12.56 6.56 -5.78
C GLN A 229 -12.56 8.03 -5.42
N LYS A 230 -11.46 8.54 -4.86
CA LYS A 230 -11.34 9.94 -4.46
C LYS A 230 -11.34 10.89 -5.65
N ALA A 231 -10.81 10.47 -6.80
CA ALA A 231 -10.86 11.20 -8.07
C ALA A 231 -12.20 11.07 -8.82
N GLY A 232 -13.19 10.36 -8.26
CA GLY A 232 -14.49 10.13 -8.93
C GLY A 232 -14.41 9.16 -10.11
N CYS A 233 -13.46 8.21 -10.07
CA CYS A 233 -13.34 7.16 -11.08
C CYS A 233 -14.02 5.88 -10.57
N PRO A 234 -14.96 5.29 -11.30
CA PRO A 234 -15.51 3.97 -11.00
C PRO A 234 -14.43 2.91 -10.94
N VAL A 235 -14.58 1.95 -10.03
CA VAL A 235 -13.62 0.85 -9.84
C VAL A 235 -14.30 -0.50 -10.08
N ILE A 236 -13.68 -1.35 -10.90
CA ILE A 236 -14.05 -2.75 -11.06
C ILE A 236 -12.84 -3.60 -10.65
N ALA A 237 -12.98 -4.41 -9.61
CA ALA A 237 -11.87 -5.12 -8.98
C ALA A 237 -12.15 -6.61 -8.82
N GLN A 238 -11.09 -7.40 -8.63
CA GLN A 238 -11.18 -8.79 -8.16
C GLN A 238 -11.46 -8.79 -6.65
N HIS A 239 -12.41 -9.61 -6.22
CA HIS A 239 -12.72 -9.83 -4.80
C HIS A 239 -11.66 -10.74 -4.18
N THR A 240 -10.57 -10.17 -3.72
CA THR A 240 -9.44 -10.92 -3.17
C THR A 240 -8.67 -10.10 -2.14
N SER A 241 -7.93 -10.77 -1.26
CA SER A 241 -7.03 -10.17 -0.26
C SER A 241 -7.65 -8.97 0.48
N SER A 242 -6.99 -7.81 0.45
CA SER A 242 -7.45 -6.56 1.08
C SER A 242 -8.50 -5.79 0.26
N VAL A 243 -8.74 -6.16 -0.99
CA VAL A 243 -9.62 -5.39 -1.88
C VAL A 243 -11.03 -5.17 -1.29
N PRO A 244 -11.73 -6.18 -0.71
CA PRO A 244 -13.09 -5.97 -0.17
C PRO A 244 -13.15 -4.94 0.97
N GLU A 245 -12.15 -4.91 1.86
CA GLU A 245 -12.12 -3.99 3.00
C GLU A 245 -11.78 -2.55 2.59
N VAL A 246 -11.05 -2.40 1.46
CA VAL A 246 -10.60 -1.11 0.93
C VAL A 246 -11.64 -0.49 -0.01
N ILE A 247 -12.23 -1.26 -0.93
CA ILE A 247 -13.17 -0.75 -1.93
C ILE A 247 -14.53 -0.38 -1.32
N GLY A 248 -14.96 -1.06 -0.24
CA GLY A 248 -16.27 -0.86 0.38
C GLY A 248 -17.43 -0.95 -0.63
N GLU A 249 -18.40 -0.05 -0.47
CA GLU A 249 -19.56 0.05 -1.37
C GLU A 249 -19.27 0.90 -2.63
N GLY A 250 -18.05 1.44 -2.75
CA GLY A 250 -17.67 2.41 -3.78
C GLY A 250 -17.13 1.80 -5.08
N GLY A 251 -17.39 0.53 -5.35
CA GLY A 251 -16.97 -0.13 -6.58
C GLY A 251 -17.61 -1.50 -6.76
N TRP A 252 -17.41 -2.09 -7.91
CA TRP A 252 -17.90 -3.44 -8.19
C TRP A 252 -16.77 -4.46 -8.11
N MET A 253 -17.11 -5.62 -7.58
CA MET A 253 -16.16 -6.73 -7.45
C MET A 253 -16.66 -7.96 -8.18
N VAL A 254 -15.72 -8.68 -8.80
CA VAL A 254 -15.94 -10.00 -9.39
C VAL A 254 -15.19 -11.04 -8.57
N LYS A 255 -15.67 -12.27 -8.53
CA LYS A 255 -15.02 -13.37 -7.79
C LYS A 255 -14.91 -14.61 -8.67
N HIS A 256 -13.80 -14.73 -9.37
CA HIS A 256 -13.52 -15.89 -10.22
C HIS A 256 -12.08 -16.38 -10.07
N ASP A 257 -11.94 -17.71 -10.19
CA ASP A 257 -10.64 -18.38 -10.06
C ASP A 257 -9.90 -18.45 -11.41
N THR A 258 -10.62 -18.25 -12.53
CA THR A 258 -10.03 -18.31 -13.87
C THR A 258 -9.99 -16.93 -14.53
N PRO A 259 -8.87 -16.58 -15.19
CA PRO A 259 -8.72 -15.32 -15.90
C PRO A 259 -9.81 -15.03 -16.92
N GLN A 260 -10.21 -16.08 -17.65
CA GLN A 260 -11.23 -16.00 -18.70
C GLN A 260 -12.57 -15.50 -18.11
N ARG A 261 -13.08 -16.21 -17.08
CA ARG A 261 -14.35 -15.83 -16.43
C ARG A 261 -14.29 -14.48 -15.75
N MET A 262 -13.14 -14.15 -15.14
CA MET A 262 -12.92 -12.83 -14.55
C MET A 262 -13.04 -11.73 -15.62
N ALA A 263 -12.41 -11.92 -16.78
CA ALA A 263 -12.47 -10.97 -17.88
C ALA A 263 -13.90 -10.82 -18.45
N GLU A 264 -14.62 -11.93 -18.62
CA GLU A 264 -16.00 -11.94 -19.13
C GLU A 264 -16.95 -11.17 -18.19
N GLU A 265 -16.87 -11.40 -16.88
CA GLU A 265 -17.70 -10.70 -15.90
C GLU A 265 -17.31 -9.22 -15.78
N MET A 266 -16.02 -8.90 -15.69
CA MET A 266 -15.56 -7.51 -15.69
C MET A 266 -16.02 -6.77 -16.95
N ALA A 267 -15.96 -7.40 -18.13
CA ALA A 267 -16.47 -6.83 -19.38
C ALA A 267 -18.00 -6.60 -19.33
N GLY A 268 -18.73 -7.49 -18.69
CA GLY A 268 -20.17 -7.30 -18.43
C GLY A 268 -20.44 -6.08 -17.56
N LEU A 269 -19.65 -5.88 -16.49
CA LEU A 269 -19.75 -4.70 -15.62
C LEU A 269 -19.35 -3.41 -16.35
N VAL A 270 -18.32 -3.44 -17.19
CA VAL A 270 -17.94 -2.30 -18.05
C VAL A 270 -19.09 -1.89 -18.97
N ARG A 271 -19.79 -2.84 -19.61
CA ARG A 271 -20.99 -2.54 -20.43
C ARG A 271 -22.11 -1.92 -19.61
N GLN A 272 -22.26 -2.33 -18.34
CA GLN A 272 -23.24 -1.70 -17.43
C GLN A 272 -22.86 -0.25 -17.12
N LEU A 273 -21.56 0.07 -16.92
CA LEU A 273 -21.11 1.46 -16.74
C LEU A 273 -21.44 2.36 -17.95
N LEU A 274 -21.40 1.81 -19.17
CA LEU A 274 -21.73 2.53 -20.39
C LEU A 274 -23.24 2.78 -20.56
N SER A 275 -24.08 1.95 -19.95
CA SER A 275 -25.53 1.93 -20.15
C SER A 275 -26.35 2.49 -18.99
N ARG A 276 -25.74 2.77 -17.84
CA ARG A 276 -26.44 3.21 -16.62
C ARG A 276 -25.74 4.42 -15.99
N PRO A 277 -26.50 5.28 -15.25
CA PRO A 277 -25.90 6.33 -14.45
C PRO A 277 -24.94 5.75 -13.40
N THR A 278 -23.74 6.28 -13.31
CA THR A 278 -22.70 5.82 -12.36
C THR A 278 -22.55 6.74 -11.15
N GLN A 279 -23.35 7.79 -11.07
CA GLN A 279 -23.23 8.84 -10.06
C GLN A 279 -23.29 8.29 -8.63
N ALA A 280 -24.23 7.38 -8.34
CA ALA A 280 -24.36 6.79 -7.01
C ALA A 280 -23.10 5.97 -6.60
N MET A 281 -22.48 5.23 -7.53
CA MET A 281 -21.24 4.52 -7.29
C MET A 281 -20.07 5.49 -7.04
N ILE A 282 -19.99 6.56 -7.82
CA ILE A 282 -18.95 7.58 -7.66
C ILE A 282 -19.07 8.24 -6.28
N GLU A 283 -20.27 8.64 -5.87
CA GLU A 283 -20.53 9.23 -4.55
C GLU A 283 -20.20 8.26 -3.40
N ALA A 284 -20.62 7.01 -3.53
CA ALA A 284 -20.25 5.96 -2.58
C ALA A 284 -18.72 5.76 -2.50
N GLY A 285 -18.03 5.78 -3.63
CA GLY A 285 -16.57 5.68 -3.69
C GLY A 285 -15.89 6.86 -3.01
N MET A 286 -16.30 8.07 -3.31
CA MET A 286 -15.78 9.28 -2.67
C MET A 286 -16.02 9.27 -1.15
N THR A 287 -17.19 8.86 -0.70
CA THR A 287 -17.53 8.70 0.72
C THR A 287 -16.66 7.63 1.37
N ASN A 288 -16.47 6.47 0.71
CA ASN A 288 -15.60 5.41 1.20
C ASN A 288 -14.16 5.89 1.36
N ALA A 289 -13.62 6.62 0.38
CA ALA A 289 -12.24 7.13 0.42
C ALA A 289 -11.98 8.07 1.62
N GLN A 290 -13.00 8.78 2.12
CA GLN A 290 -12.89 9.64 3.31
C GLN A 290 -12.59 8.87 4.61
N ARG A 291 -12.83 7.56 4.65
CA ARG A 291 -12.47 6.70 5.78
C ARG A 291 -10.96 6.59 5.98
N PHE A 292 -10.19 6.86 4.93
CA PHE A 292 -8.75 6.60 4.81
C PHE A 292 -7.99 7.92 4.63
N SER A 293 -7.41 8.44 5.70
CA SER A 293 -6.56 9.63 5.63
C SER A 293 -5.18 9.36 6.20
N TRP A 294 -4.17 10.02 5.66
CA TRP A 294 -2.80 9.90 6.17
C TRP A 294 -2.65 10.45 7.59
N ASP A 295 -3.49 11.41 7.98
CA ASP A 295 -3.50 11.91 9.35
C ASP A 295 -3.98 10.82 10.33
N LYS A 296 -5.02 10.08 9.95
CA LYS A 296 -5.52 8.94 10.73
C LYS A 296 -4.46 7.83 10.84
N THR A 297 -3.82 7.49 9.71
CA THR A 297 -2.70 6.55 9.66
C THR A 297 -1.59 6.97 10.62
N TYR A 298 -1.20 8.24 10.57
CA TYR A 298 -0.15 8.78 11.42
C TYR A 298 -0.55 8.78 12.91
N GLN A 299 -1.75 9.24 13.25
CA GLN A 299 -2.20 9.28 14.64
C GLN A 299 -2.28 7.88 15.28
N GLN A 300 -2.76 6.88 14.53
CA GLN A 300 -2.76 5.49 14.99
C GLN A 300 -1.33 4.96 15.19
N THR A 301 -0.43 5.24 14.26
CA THR A 301 0.99 4.87 14.37
C THR A 301 1.65 5.54 15.58
N LYS A 302 1.42 6.85 15.79
CA LYS A 302 1.92 7.63 16.93
C LYS A 302 1.40 7.08 18.26
N GLN A 303 0.15 6.66 18.31
CA GLN A 303 -0.43 6.05 19.52
C GLN A 303 0.32 4.76 19.90
N ILE A 304 0.67 3.93 18.92
CA ILE A 304 1.46 2.72 19.15
C ILE A 304 2.87 3.08 19.64
N TYR A 305 3.52 4.08 19.07
CA TYR A 305 4.81 4.56 19.59
C TYR A 305 4.72 5.00 21.04
N ARG A 306 3.66 5.74 21.37
CA ARG A 306 3.44 6.20 22.76
C ARG A 306 3.27 5.03 23.73
N GLN A 307 2.45 4.04 23.38
CA GLN A 307 2.24 2.85 24.19
C GLN A 307 3.54 2.08 24.45
N LEU A 308 4.36 1.91 23.40
CA LEU A 308 5.65 1.24 23.51
C LEU A 308 6.69 2.04 24.31
N PHE A 309 6.59 3.36 24.30
CA PHE A 309 7.53 4.23 25.00
C PHE A 309 7.20 4.32 26.50
N GLU A 310 5.93 4.20 26.85
CA GLU A 310 5.42 4.27 28.23
C GLU A 310 5.43 2.89 28.95
N SER A 311 5.64 1.76 28.21
CA SER A 311 5.72 0.40 28.74
C SER A 311 7.15 0.04 29.19
#